data_efe7855fa0a9b295b5e7433455ccbac9
#
_entry.id   efe7855fa0a9b295b5e7433455ccbac9
#
_cell.length_a   1.000
_cell.length_b   1.000
_cell.length_c   1.000
_cell.angle_alpha   90.00
_cell.angle_beta   90.00
_cell.angle_gamma   90.00
#
_symmetry.space_group_name_H-M   'P 1'
#
loop_
_entity.id
_entity.type
_entity.pdbx_description
1 polymer ?
#
loop_
_entity_poly.entity_id
_entity_poly.type
_entity_poly.pdbx_seq_one_letter_code
_entity_poly.pdbx_strand_id
1 'polypeptide(L)'
;MEIVWFKRDLRIIDHAPLFEAVECGAVCPLYIFEPDIWSQPDASRRHYEFLLESLTELDAALSALGQGLIIRVGDAVEVLDTLKAETGFTRLWSHQETGNGWSYARDLAVKEWARANGVSWKERKQHGVMRGTHSRDKWASNWHREMYQPQISPPVQLKPLSLPSRNLPAAADLGLGPDDCPGRQKGGRREAMSLLDGFLTERGQTYRRDMSSPLTGEWTCSRLSPHFSFGTLSIREALQASEARRRAPMEKGWEGSLRAFESRLRWHCHFIQKLEDEPEIEFRNMHAAYDGLREDSFDAARFTAWSEGITGFPFIDACMRSVTATGWLNFRMRAMLMSFASYHLWLHWRETSLHLARLFTDYEPGIHYAQAQMQSGTTGINTMRIYNPVKQSQDQDPDGVFLRKWVPEIAHLPTHLIHTPWAAPDKGQYPDPIINEHRARKIAADRLYSLRKTTTHKRIAGEVVRKHASRAAPPRRHRSSGKETASAQFELDL
;
A
#
# COMPACT_ATOMS: atom_id res chain seq x y z
N MET A 1 32.27 14.08 7.06
CA MET A 1 30.95 14.40 6.53
C MET A 1 30.10 13.13 6.57
N GLU A 2 28.82 13.26 6.91
CA GLU A 2 27.85 12.18 6.99
C GLU A 2 26.93 12.28 5.78
N ILE A 3 26.65 11.19 5.09
CA ILE A 3 25.63 11.14 4.03
C ILE A 3 24.35 10.58 4.64
N VAL A 4 23.23 11.31 4.54
CA VAL A 4 21.90 10.82 4.89
C VAL A 4 21.12 10.62 3.61
N TRP A 5 20.93 9.38 3.23
CA TRP A 5 20.26 8.99 1.99
C TRP A 5 18.76 8.80 2.25
N PHE A 6 17.97 9.78 1.83
CA PHE A 6 16.52 9.73 1.84
C PHE A 6 16.00 8.86 0.71
N LYS A 7 15.03 8.01 1.00
CA LYS A 7 14.38 7.13 0.04
C LYS A 7 12.85 7.27 0.13
N ARG A 8 12.20 6.44 0.95
CA ARG A 8 10.75 6.49 1.23
C ARG A 8 10.48 6.97 2.67
N ASP A 9 11.15 8.01 3.09
CA ASP A 9 11.17 8.56 4.45
C ASP A 9 11.25 10.09 4.45
N LEU A 10 10.45 10.73 3.58
CA LEU A 10 10.56 12.14 3.18
C LEU A 10 10.07 13.10 4.27
N ARG A 11 10.75 13.12 5.41
CA ARG A 11 10.47 13.97 6.57
C ARG A 11 11.75 14.26 7.37
N ILE A 12 11.69 15.30 8.22
CA ILE A 12 12.78 15.61 9.16
C ILE A 12 12.42 15.26 10.62
N ILE A 13 11.14 14.99 10.90
CA ILE A 13 10.62 14.63 12.22
C ILE A 13 10.52 13.10 12.30
N ASP A 14 10.78 12.53 13.48
CA ASP A 14 10.82 11.08 13.69
C ASP A 14 11.75 10.37 12.68
N HIS A 15 12.93 10.98 12.43
CA HIS A 15 13.91 10.55 11.44
C HIS A 15 15.26 10.24 12.09
N ALA A 16 15.41 8.99 12.57
CA ALA A 16 16.61 8.56 13.31
C ALA A 16 17.93 8.75 12.53
N PRO A 17 18.02 8.37 11.22
CA PRO A 17 19.25 8.58 10.46
C PRO A 17 19.72 10.02 10.40
N LEU A 18 18.80 10.97 10.21
CA LEU A 18 19.14 12.39 10.17
C LEU A 18 19.62 12.90 11.53
N PHE A 19 18.90 12.56 12.58
CA PHE A 19 19.23 12.97 13.94
C PHE A 19 20.62 12.45 14.37
N GLU A 20 20.86 11.15 14.21
CA GLU A 20 22.13 10.55 14.59
C GLU A 20 23.31 11.00 13.71
N ALA A 21 23.09 11.27 12.43
CA ALA A 21 24.13 11.78 11.54
C ALA A 21 24.59 13.19 11.97
N VAL A 22 23.66 14.06 12.37
CA VAL A 22 24.00 15.42 12.83
C VAL A 22 24.90 15.41 14.08
N GLU A 23 24.67 14.47 14.99
CA GLU A 23 25.52 14.29 16.19
C GLU A 23 26.95 13.88 15.81
N CYS A 24 27.16 13.31 14.61
CA CYS A 24 28.46 12.84 14.13
C CYS A 24 29.22 13.87 13.29
N GLY A 25 28.56 14.86 12.70
CA GLY A 25 29.24 15.86 11.87
C GLY A 25 28.34 16.64 10.91
N ALA A 26 28.98 17.29 9.93
CA ALA A 26 28.25 17.95 8.84
C ALA A 26 27.51 16.93 7.98
N VAL A 27 26.24 17.16 7.70
CA VAL A 27 25.34 16.22 7.00
C VAL A 27 25.06 16.68 5.57
N CYS A 28 25.22 15.78 4.62
CA CYS A 28 24.73 15.88 3.26
C CYS A 28 23.38 15.12 3.17
N PRO A 29 22.24 15.84 3.18
CA PRO A 29 20.95 15.22 2.90
C PRO A 29 20.88 14.89 1.39
N LEU A 30 20.86 13.62 1.06
CA LEU A 30 20.96 13.11 -0.31
C LEU A 30 19.64 12.47 -0.74
N TYR A 31 19.18 12.81 -1.95
CA TYR A 31 18.17 12.04 -2.67
C TYR A 31 18.71 11.64 -4.05
N ILE A 32 18.62 10.36 -4.39
CA ILE A 32 19.06 9.84 -5.69
C ILE A 32 17.82 9.51 -6.52
N PHE A 33 17.68 10.19 -7.67
CA PHE A 33 16.74 9.77 -8.70
C PHE A 33 17.37 8.64 -9.51
N GLU A 34 16.86 7.45 -9.35
CA GLU A 34 17.30 6.24 -10.05
C GLU A 34 16.35 5.99 -11.22
N PRO A 35 16.75 6.24 -12.50
CA PRO A 35 15.85 6.07 -13.65
C PRO A 35 15.23 4.69 -13.76
N ASP A 36 15.98 3.65 -13.36
CA ASP A 36 15.54 2.26 -13.47
C ASP A 36 14.36 1.92 -12.55
N ILE A 37 14.20 2.59 -11.40
CA ILE A 37 13.00 2.38 -10.55
C ILE A 37 11.73 2.88 -11.25
N TRP A 38 11.85 3.93 -12.07
CA TRP A 38 10.73 4.51 -12.80
C TRP A 38 10.36 3.73 -14.06
N SER A 39 11.26 2.86 -14.54
CA SER A 39 11.00 1.92 -15.63
C SER A 39 10.35 0.61 -15.16
N GLN A 40 10.24 0.38 -13.83
CA GLN A 40 9.61 -0.82 -13.30
C GLN A 40 8.11 -0.89 -13.65
N PRO A 41 7.56 -2.11 -13.85
CA PRO A 41 6.18 -2.27 -14.31
C PRO A 41 5.10 -1.81 -13.32
N ASP A 42 5.47 -1.56 -12.08
CA ASP A 42 4.62 -1.06 -11.00
C ASP A 42 4.76 0.46 -10.75
N ALA A 43 5.70 1.12 -11.43
CA ALA A 43 5.90 2.56 -11.36
C ALA A 43 4.87 3.33 -12.21
N SER A 44 4.56 4.57 -11.81
CA SER A 44 3.68 5.45 -12.58
C SER A 44 3.96 6.94 -12.34
N ARG A 45 3.46 7.77 -13.25
CA ARG A 45 3.60 9.23 -13.16
C ARG A 45 2.96 9.81 -11.89
N ARG A 46 1.82 9.28 -11.42
CA ARG A 46 1.16 9.76 -10.19
C ARG A 46 2.00 9.52 -8.94
N HIS A 47 2.80 8.44 -8.90
CA HIS A 47 3.79 8.20 -7.83
C HIS A 47 4.90 9.25 -7.90
N TYR A 48 5.39 9.51 -9.10
CA TYR A 48 6.44 10.49 -9.34
C TYR A 48 6.01 11.91 -8.94
N GLU A 49 4.82 12.34 -9.35
CA GLU A 49 4.29 13.66 -8.99
C GLU A 49 4.10 13.81 -7.46
N PHE A 50 3.60 12.78 -6.77
CA PHE A 50 3.50 12.79 -5.32
C PHE A 50 4.88 12.89 -4.66
N LEU A 51 5.88 12.19 -5.21
CA LEU A 51 7.27 12.26 -4.78
C LEU A 51 7.82 13.67 -4.94
N LEU A 52 7.66 14.32 -6.12
CA LEU A 52 8.17 15.67 -6.38
C LEU A 52 7.62 16.70 -5.38
N GLU A 53 6.31 16.66 -5.14
CA GLU A 53 5.66 17.53 -4.16
C GLU A 53 6.25 17.31 -2.74
N SER A 54 6.50 16.04 -2.39
CA SER A 54 7.08 15.67 -1.09
C SER A 54 8.55 16.09 -0.96
N LEU A 55 9.35 15.95 -2.02
CA LEU A 55 10.74 16.39 -2.04
C LEU A 55 10.88 17.90 -1.99
N THR A 56 10.00 18.63 -2.67
CA THR A 56 9.97 20.11 -2.62
C THR A 56 9.75 20.61 -1.20
N GLU A 57 8.84 19.99 -0.46
CA GLU A 57 8.58 20.37 0.93
C GLU A 57 9.70 19.91 1.87
N LEU A 58 10.29 18.74 1.63
CA LEU A 58 11.45 18.24 2.38
C LEU A 58 12.66 19.17 2.20
N ASP A 59 12.95 19.57 0.96
CA ASP A 59 14.04 20.51 0.66
C ASP A 59 13.86 21.84 1.36
N ALA A 60 12.65 22.41 1.35
CA ALA A 60 12.34 23.63 2.08
C ALA A 60 12.56 23.47 3.59
N ALA A 61 12.15 22.33 4.17
CA ALA A 61 12.34 22.05 5.59
C ALA A 61 13.82 21.89 5.97
N LEU A 62 14.60 21.20 5.13
CA LEU A 62 16.05 21.03 5.33
C LEU A 62 16.80 22.37 5.14
N SER A 63 16.43 23.15 4.14
CA SER A 63 17.00 24.48 3.87
C SER A 63 16.78 25.44 5.04
N ALA A 64 15.60 25.37 5.68
CA ALA A 64 15.32 26.15 6.89
C ALA A 64 16.22 25.78 8.07
N LEU A 65 16.78 24.56 8.08
CA LEU A 65 17.78 24.13 9.07
C LEU A 65 19.22 24.52 8.67
N GLY A 66 19.45 25.06 7.46
CA GLY A 66 20.74 25.54 7.01
C GLY A 66 21.39 24.76 5.85
N GLN A 67 20.86 23.59 5.49
CA GLN A 67 21.38 22.78 4.37
C GLN A 67 20.22 22.15 3.61
N GLY A 68 20.02 22.53 2.36
CA GLY A 68 19.02 21.94 1.46
C GLY A 68 19.36 20.53 1.00
N LEU A 69 18.40 19.90 0.34
CA LEU A 69 18.53 18.55 -0.20
C LEU A 69 19.48 18.54 -1.40
N ILE A 70 20.43 17.63 -1.39
CA ILE A 70 21.34 17.39 -2.53
C ILE A 70 20.70 16.34 -3.43
N ILE A 71 20.39 16.73 -4.66
CA ILE A 71 19.81 15.84 -5.67
C ILE A 71 20.92 15.28 -6.57
N ARG A 72 20.88 13.98 -6.79
CA ARG A 72 21.69 13.26 -7.79
C ARG A 72 20.77 12.41 -8.67
N VAL A 73 21.21 12.14 -9.88
CA VAL A 73 20.49 11.30 -10.86
C VAL A 73 21.46 10.24 -11.37
N GLY A 74 21.08 8.97 -11.32
CA GLY A 74 21.86 7.84 -11.79
C GLY A 74 21.67 6.59 -10.93
N ASP A 75 22.44 5.57 -11.19
CA ASP A 75 22.52 4.38 -10.34
C ASP A 75 23.04 4.73 -8.94
N ALA A 76 22.46 4.14 -7.90
CA ALA A 76 22.82 4.48 -6.54
C ALA A 76 24.28 4.19 -6.19
N VAL A 77 24.85 3.08 -6.70
CA VAL A 77 26.24 2.71 -6.45
C VAL A 77 27.17 3.71 -7.15
N GLU A 78 26.90 4.05 -8.41
CA GLU A 78 27.72 5.02 -9.18
C GLU A 78 27.69 6.42 -8.56
N VAL A 79 26.50 6.86 -8.12
CA VAL A 79 26.34 8.15 -7.42
C VAL A 79 27.08 8.19 -6.11
N LEU A 80 27.00 7.13 -5.30
CA LEU A 80 27.68 7.04 -4.02
C LEU A 80 29.20 6.94 -4.20
N ASP A 81 29.66 6.25 -5.24
CA ASP A 81 31.10 6.15 -5.58
C ASP A 81 31.65 7.52 -5.98
N THR A 82 30.94 8.24 -6.83
CA THR A 82 31.29 9.62 -7.23
C THR A 82 31.34 10.55 -6.01
N LEU A 83 30.30 10.52 -5.16
CA LEU A 83 30.28 11.32 -3.93
C LEU A 83 31.43 10.97 -2.98
N LYS A 84 31.79 9.70 -2.90
CA LYS A 84 32.93 9.28 -2.09
C LYS A 84 34.25 9.84 -2.64
N ALA A 85 34.45 9.82 -3.95
CA ALA A 85 35.60 10.42 -4.57
C ALA A 85 35.67 11.94 -4.36
N GLU A 86 34.52 12.64 -4.44
CA GLU A 86 34.39 14.09 -4.24
C GLU A 86 34.66 14.50 -2.78
N THR A 87 34.24 13.69 -1.81
CA THR A 87 34.09 14.14 -0.41
C THR A 87 34.87 13.30 0.61
N GLY A 88 35.30 12.11 0.26
CA GLY A 88 35.97 11.19 1.17
C GLY A 88 35.09 10.66 2.31
N PHE A 89 33.76 10.73 2.20
CA PHE A 89 32.87 10.28 3.28
C PHE A 89 33.10 8.82 3.65
N THR A 90 32.88 8.48 4.92
CA THR A 90 33.07 7.13 5.46
C THR A 90 31.82 6.57 6.13
N ARG A 91 30.77 7.36 6.26
CA ARG A 91 29.49 6.92 6.85
C ARG A 91 28.30 7.31 5.98
N LEU A 92 27.45 6.32 5.74
CA LEU A 92 26.17 6.42 5.04
C LEU A 92 25.06 6.07 6.03
N TRP A 93 24.03 6.89 6.10
CA TRP A 93 22.87 6.72 6.97
C TRP A 93 21.61 6.64 6.15
N SER A 94 20.70 5.71 6.48
CA SER A 94 19.36 5.66 5.89
C SER A 94 18.38 4.92 6.80
N HIS A 95 17.09 5.06 6.54
CA HIS A 95 16.16 4.06 7.02
C HIS A 95 16.25 2.78 6.19
N GLN A 96 15.89 1.65 6.82
CA GLN A 96 15.62 0.40 6.11
C GLN A 96 14.45 0.61 5.16
N GLU A 97 14.63 0.33 3.90
CA GLU A 97 13.54 0.36 2.92
C GLU A 97 12.93 -1.03 2.77
N THR A 98 11.61 -1.08 2.71
CA THR A 98 10.80 -2.29 2.50
C THR A 98 10.05 -2.16 1.17
N GLY A 99 10.79 -2.03 0.07
CA GLY A 99 10.24 -1.82 -1.26
C GLY A 99 9.99 -3.13 -2.03
N ASN A 100 10.02 -3.04 -3.36
CA ASN A 100 9.90 -4.17 -4.29
C ASN A 100 11.25 -4.87 -4.51
N GLY A 101 11.26 -5.93 -5.31
CA GLY A 101 12.46 -6.72 -5.60
C GLY A 101 13.60 -5.90 -6.20
N TRP A 102 13.28 -4.88 -7.02
CA TRP A 102 14.30 -3.98 -7.58
C TRP A 102 15.01 -3.17 -6.49
N SER A 103 14.26 -2.52 -5.60
CA SER A 103 14.85 -1.73 -4.51
C SER A 103 15.61 -2.59 -3.51
N TYR A 104 15.18 -3.83 -3.29
CA TYR A 104 15.91 -4.80 -2.48
C TYR A 104 17.27 -5.17 -3.10
N ALA A 105 17.29 -5.47 -4.41
CA ALA A 105 18.52 -5.76 -5.13
C ALA A 105 19.50 -4.57 -5.12
N ARG A 106 18.99 -3.34 -5.30
CA ARG A 106 19.76 -2.10 -5.19
C ARG A 106 20.39 -1.95 -3.81
N ASP A 107 19.62 -2.18 -2.72
CA ASP A 107 20.16 -2.08 -1.35
C ASP A 107 21.25 -3.13 -1.09
N LEU A 108 21.14 -4.33 -1.66
CA LEU A 108 22.20 -5.34 -1.59
C LEU A 108 23.47 -4.88 -2.31
N ALA A 109 23.36 -4.31 -3.52
CA ALA A 109 24.47 -3.78 -4.27
C ALA A 109 25.19 -2.63 -3.52
N VAL A 110 24.42 -1.69 -2.96
CA VAL A 110 24.97 -0.60 -2.14
C VAL A 110 25.67 -1.13 -0.88
N LYS A 111 25.14 -2.17 -0.25
CA LYS A 111 25.74 -2.81 0.92
C LYS A 111 27.09 -3.44 0.58
N GLU A 112 27.18 -4.10 -0.55
CA GLU A 112 28.43 -4.71 -1.03
C GLU A 112 29.47 -3.64 -1.40
N TRP A 113 29.05 -2.61 -2.15
CA TRP A 113 29.87 -1.45 -2.46
C TRP A 113 30.40 -0.76 -1.19
N ALA A 114 29.54 -0.50 -0.21
CA ALA A 114 29.94 0.14 1.03
C ALA A 114 31.01 -0.65 1.78
N ARG A 115 30.86 -1.98 1.83
CA ARG A 115 31.87 -2.89 2.43
C ARG A 115 33.22 -2.83 1.68
N ALA A 116 33.18 -2.87 0.35
CA ALA A 116 34.39 -2.85 -0.50
C ALA A 116 35.14 -1.53 -0.38
N ASN A 117 34.43 -0.42 -0.16
CA ASN A 117 34.97 0.93 -0.11
C ASN A 117 35.20 1.47 1.33
N GLY A 118 35.09 0.65 2.36
CA GLY A 118 35.31 1.05 3.75
C GLY A 118 34.28 2.07 4.26
N VAL A 119 33.07 2.06 3.70
CA VAL A 119 31.95 2.93 4.13
C VAL A 119 31.10 2.17 5.14
N SER A 120 30.89 2.78 6.31
CA SER A 120 30.01 2.22 7.33
C SER A 120 28.56 2.64 7.05
N TRP A 121 27.76 1.76 6.48
CA TRP A 121 26.34 2.02 6.26
C TRP A 121 25.53 1.72 7.52
N LYS A 122 24.87 2.75 8.06
CA LYS A 122 24.06 2.74 9.29
C LYS A 122 22.58 2.80 8.93
N GLU A 123 21.93 1.67 8.87
CA GLU A 123 20.48 1.61 8.66
C GLU A 123 19.71 1.68 9.98
N ARG A 124 18.59 2.42 10.00
CA ARG A 124 17.63 2.50 11.10
C ARG A 124 16.26 2.02 10.67
N LYS A 125 15.49 1.49 11.60
CA LYS A 125 14.10 1.09 11.32
C LYS A 125 13.24 2.32 11.09
N GLN A 126 12.44 2.28 10.05
CA GLN A 126 11.46 3.33 9.76
C GLN A 126 10.12 3.10 10.48
N HIS A 127 9.77 1.83 10.70
CA HIS A 127 8.49 1.39 11.27
C HIS A 127 8.63 0.01 11.93
N GLY A 128 7.51 -0.64 12.24
CA GLY A 128 7.50 -1.91 12.99
C GLY A 128 7.81 -3.17 12.19
N VAL A 129 8.38 -3.06 10.98
CA VAL A 129 8.91 -4.21 10.22
C VAL A 129 10.29 -4.56 10.72
N MET A 130 10.61 -5.83 10.74
CA MET A 130 11.87 -6.34 11.26
C MET A 130 12.59 -7.18 10.21
N ARG A 131 13.83 -6.83 9.90
CA ARG A 131 14.70 -7.60 9.01
C ARG A 131 15.38 -8.76 9.73
N GLY A 132 15.62 -9.87 9.00
CA GLY A 132 16.40 -11.01 9.48
C GLY A 132 15.74 -11.79 10.60
N THR A 133 14.42 -11.77 10.75
CA THR A 133 13.71 -12.55 11.76
C THR A 133 13.42 -13.97 11.26
N HIS A 134 13.83 -14.98 12.02
CA HIS A 134 13.50 -16.39 11.74
C HIS A 134 12.13 -16.80 12.30
N SER A 135 11.51 -15.98 13.14
CA SER A 135 10.21 -16.26 13.75
C SER A 135 9.40 -14.98 13.99
N ARG A 136 8.10 -15.07 13.77
CA ARG A 136 7.14 -13.99 14.04
C ARG A 136 6.57 -13.98 15.45
N ASP A 137 7.00 -14.91 16.32
CA ASP A 137 6.36 -15.12 17.64
C ASP A 137 6.42 -13.87 18.55
N LYS A 138 7.46 -13.04 18.40
CA LYS A 138 7.60 -11.78 19.14
C LYS A 138 7.29 -10.53 18.29
N TRP A 139 6.76 -10.70 17.08
CA TRP A 139 6.54 -9.58 16.17
C TRP A 139 5.62 -8.50 16.77
N ALA A 140 4.49 -8.90 17.35
CA ALA A 140 3.52 -7.96 17.92
C ALA A 140 4.09 -7.16 19.10
N SER A 141 4.86 -7.80 20.00
CA SER A 141 5.51 -7.11 21.12
C SER A 141 6.65 -6.19 20.65
N ASN A 142 7.41 -6.60 19.65
CA ASN A 142 8.44 -5.77 19.05
C ASN A 142 7.82 -4.56 18.32
N TRP A 143 6.75 -4.76 17.53
CA TRP A 143 6.01 -3.67 16.90
C TRP A 143 5.54 -2.65 17.95
N HIS A 144 4.94 -3.12 19.04
CA HIS A 144 4.50 -2.27 20.13
C HIS A 144 5.68 -1.48 20.72
N ARG A 145 6.80 -2.15 21.05
CA ARG A 145 7.98 -1.47 21.59
C ARG A 145 8.50 -0.37 20.66
N GLU A 146 8.56 -0.62 19.34
CA GLU A 146 9.02 0.38 18.37
C GLU A 146 8.04 1.57 18.25
N MET A 147 6.75 1.30 18.22
CA MET A 147 5.73 2.35 18.02
C MET A 147 5.52 3.24 19.25
N TYR A 148 5.91 2.77 20.45
CA TYR A 148 5.80 3.52 21.69
C TYR A 148 7.10 4.17 22.14
N GLN A 149 8.16 4.14 21.32
CA GLN A 149 9.33 4.99 21.53
C GLN A 149 8.95 6.48 21.39
N PRO A 150 9.62 7.38 22.10
CA PRO A 150 9.46 8.81 21.85
C PRO A 150 9.70 9.14 20.37
N GLN A 151 8.95 10.11 19.85
CA GLN A 151 9.24 10.68 18.54
C GLN A 151 10.57 11.44 18.58
N ILE A 152 11.32 11.34 17.51
CA ILE A 152 12.61 12.00 17.37
C ILE A 152 12.36 13.42 16.84
N SER A 153 12.78 14.42 17.60
CA SER A 153 12.73 15.82 17.18
C SER A 153 13.66 16.06 15.99
N PRO A 154 13.34 17.01 15.09
CA PRO A 154 14.26 17.38 14.03
C PRO A 154 15.53 17.99 14.63
N PRO A 155 16.67 17.92 13.93
CA PRO A 155 17.87 18.63 14.37
C PRO A 155 17.62 20.14 14.40
N VAL A 156 18.35 20.85 15.26
CA VAL A 156 18.19 22.30 15.41
C VAL A 156 18.79 23.05 14.22
N GLN A 157 19.91 22.56 13.69
CA GLN A 157 20.64 23.20 12.60
C GLN A 157 21.46 22.18 11.82
N LEU A 158 21.60 22.40 10.52
CA LEU A 158 22.53 21.71 9.63
C LEU A 158 23.66 22.66 9.22
N LYS A 159 24.88 22.15 9.11
CA LYS A 159 26.02 22.92 8.59
C LYS A 159 25.94 22.99 7.06
N PRO A 160 25.99 24.16 6.42
CA PRO A 160 25.94 24.29 4.98
C PRO A 160 27.12 23.60 4.32
N LEU A 161 26.87 22.99 3.18
CA LEU A 161 27.85 22.29 2.34
C LEU A 161 27.91 22.89 0.95
N SER A 162 29.12 23.00 0.39
CA SER A 162 29.32 23.44 -1.00
C SER A 162 29.36 22.24 -1.94
N LEU A 163 28.24 21.50 -2.05
CA LEU A 163 28.10 20.37 -2.96
C LEU A 163 27.14 20.74 -4.11
N PRO A 164 27.47 20.39 -5.35
CA PRO A 164 26.53 20.62 -6.45
C PRO A 164 25.27 19.78 -6.27
N SER A 165 24.11 20.36 -6.56
CA SER A 165 22.82 19.66 -6.63
C SER A 165 22.27 19.77 -8.05
N ARG A 166 21.62 18.71 -8.53
CA ARG A 166 20.89 18.75 -9.81
C ARG A 166 19.46 19.22 -9.60
N ASN A 167 18.86 19.75 -10.66
CA ASN A 167 17.42 19.98 -10.67
C ASN A 167 16.66 18.66 -10.60
N LEU A 168 15.43 18.73 -10.14
CA LEU A 168 14.50 17.60 -10.20
C LEU A 168 14.24 17.24 -11.67
N PRO A 169 14.41 15.97 -12.09
CA PRO A 169 14.15 15.55 -13.46
C PRO A 169 12.68 15.82 -13.86
N ALA A 170 12.39 16.02 -15.12
CA ALA A 170 11.00 16.00 -15.58
C ALA A 170 10.51 14.54 -15.71
N ALA A 171 9.20 14.32 -15.56
CA ALA A 171 8.63 12.98 -15.72
C ALA A 171 8.96 12.34 -17.08
N ALA A 172 9.01 13.16 -18.14
CA ALA A 172 9.37 12.71 -19.47
C ALA A 172 10.82 12.20 -19.57
N ASP A 173 11.75 12.78 -18.80
CA ASP A 173 13.16 12.35 -18.77
C ASP A 173 13.32 10.95 -18.15
N LEU A 174 12.31 10.51 -17.38
CA LEU A 174 12.23 9.20 -16.75
C LEU A 174 11.33 8.22 -17.54
N GLY A 175 10.91 8.58 -18.75
CA GLY A 175 10.04 7.75 -19.58
C GLY A 175 8.59 7.63 -19.09
N LEU A 176 8.19 8.44 -18.12
CA LEU A 176 6.84 8.44 -17.57
C LEU A 176 5.87 9.22 -18.47
N GLY A 177 4.98 8.50 -19.14
CA GLY A 177 3.95 9.08 -19.99
C GLY A 177 2.90 9.88 -19.21
N PRO A 178 1.93 10.50 -19.91
CA PRO A 178 0.82 11.20 -19.27
C PRO A 178 0.00 10.25 -18.40
N ASP A 179 -0.55 10.78 -17.31
CA ASP A 179 -1.39 10.03 -16.37
C ASP A 179 -2.60 10.91 -16.00
N ASP A 180 -3.77 10.49 -16.43
CA ASP A 180 -5.03 11.21 -16.19
C ASP A 180 -5.58 10.88 -14.78
N CYS A 181 -5.03 11.55 -13.78
CA CYS A 181 -5.45 11.40 -12.38
C CYS A 181 -5.72 12.78 -11.73
N PRO A 182 -6.76 13.51 -12.19
CA PRO A 182 -7.03 14.87 -11.70
C PRO A 182 -7.38 14.93 -10.21
N GLY A 183 -7.90 13.85 -9.64
CA GLY A 183 -8.24 13.73 -8.22
C GLY A 183 -7.13 13.17 -7.34
N ARG A 184 -5.89 13.06 -7.82
CA ARG A 184 -4.74 12.57 -7.05
C ARG A 184 -4.53 13.40 -5.78
N GLN A 185 -4.28 12.71 -4.66
CA GLN A 185 -3.86 13.37 -3.43
C GLN A 185 -2.48 14.03 -3.63
N LYS A 186 -2.31 15.20 -3.02
CA LYS A 186 -1.04 15.93 -3.03
C LYS A 186 -0.05 15.31 -2.05
N GLY A 187 1.23 15.37 -2.41
CA GLY A 187 2.35 15.00 -1.55
C GLY A 187 2.67 16.05 -0.50
N GLY A 188 3.69 15.75 0.31
CA GLY A 188 4.21 16.66 1.32
C GLY A 188 3.67 16.43 2.73
N ARG A 189 4.46 16.86 3.70
CA ARG A 189 4.15 16.68 5.13
C ARG A 189 2.99 17.55 5.59
N ARG A 190 2.87 18.75 5.05
CA ARG A 190 1.81 19.70 5.41
C ARG A 190 0.42 19.13 5.11
N GLU A 191 0.29 18.49 3.95
CA GLU A 191 -0.93 17.78 3.57
C GLU A 191 -1.18 16.58 4.50
N ALA A 192 -0.13 15.79 4.81
CA ALA A 192 -0.23 14.67 5.74
C ALA A 192 -0.76 15.09 7.11
N MET A 193 -0.25 16.18 7.65
CA MET A 193 -0.66 16.71 8.97
C MET A 193 -2.09 17.25 8.95
N SER A 194 -2.48 17.94 7.88
CA SER A 194 -3.86 18.41 7.68
C SER A 194 -4.86 17.26 7.62
N LEU A 195 -4.51 16.19 6.88
CA LEU A 195 -5.34 14.98 6.80
C LEU A 195 -5.42 14.24 8.14
N LEU A 196 -4.33 14.16 8.89
CA LEU A 196 -4.30 13.54 10.21
C LEU A 196 -5.15 14.33 11.20
N ASP A 197 -4.98 15.63 11.27
CA ASP A 197 -5.73 16.52 12.16
C ASP A 197 -7.24 16.45 11.85
N GLY A 198 -7.63 16.66 10.60
CA GLY A 198 -9.04 16.55 10.20
C GLY A 198 -9.64 15.16 10.44
N PHE A 199 -8.85 14.08 10.33
CA PHE A 199 -9.31 12.75 10.69
C PHE A 199 -9.53 12.60 12.20
N LEU A 200 -8.64 13.12 13.03
CA LEU A 200 -8.71 12.99 14.49
C LEU A 200 -9.74 13.92 15.13
N THR A 201 -10.12 15.01 14.49
CA THR A 201 -10.98 16.04 15.06
C THR A 201 -12.41 16.07 14.48
N GLU A 202 -12.57 15.65 13.23
CA GLU A 202 -13.82 15.81 12.49
C GLU A 202 -14.25 14.51 11.76
N ARG A 203 -13.47 14.07 10.78
CA ARG A 203 -13.88 13.07 9.79
C ARG A 203 -13.92 11.63 10.33
N GLY A 204 -13.08 11.32 11.32
CA GLY A 204 -12.84 9.95 11.77
C GLY A 204 -13.90 9.39 12.73
N GLN A 205 -14.86 10.18 13.23
CA GLN A 205 -15.82 9.74 14.23
C GLN A 205 -16.62 8.50 13.81
N THR A 206 -17.00 8.44 12.54
CA THR A 206 -17.81 7.35 11.98
C THR A 206 -16.98 6.37 11.13
N TYR A 207 -15.66 6.49 11.10
CA TYR A 207 -14.75 5.72 10.28
C TYR A 207 -15.04 4.21 10.31
N ARG A 208 -15.24 3.63 11.51
CA ARG A 208 -15.48 2.19 11.66
C ARG A 208 -16.73 1.73 10.89
N ARG A 209 -17.78 2.54 10.88
CA ARG A 209 -19.04 2.24 10.18
C ARG A 209 -18.93 2.48 8.68
N ASP A 210 -18.31 3.60 8.30
CA ASP A 210 -18.43 4.19 6.98
C ASP A 210 -17.30 3.83 6.02
N MET A 211 -16.19 3.23 6.51
CA MET A 211 -15.01 2.93 5.72
C MET A 211 -15.23 1.88 4.61
N SER A 212 -16.36 1.16 4.63
CA SER A 212 -16.65 0.10 3.65
C SER A 212 -17.28 0.61 2.37
N SER A 213 -18.06 1.70 2.42
CA SER A 213 -18.65 2.31 1.23
C SER A 213 -17.66 3.24 0.51
N PRO A 214 -17.61 3.23 -0.83
CA PRO A 214 -16.75 4.16 -1.58
C PRO A 214 -17.21 5.62 -1.46
N LEU A 215 -18.49 5.87 -1.16
CA LEU A 215 -19.04 7.20 -0.93
C LEU A 215 -18.57 7.79 0.41
N THR A 216 -18.95 7.12 1.50
CA THR A 216 -18.65 7.63 2.84
C THR A 216 -17.18 7.45 3.20
N GLY A 217 -16.53 6.40 2.71
CA GLY A 217 -15.10 6.14 2.92
C GLY A 217 -14.19 7.20 2.30
N GLU A 218 -14.59 7.85 1.22
CA GLU A 218 -13.84 8.95 0.62
C GLU A 218 -13.60 10.08 1.64
N TRP A 219 -14.57 10.37 2.47
CA TRP A 219 -14.52 11.39 3.52
C TRP A 219 -14.02 10.86 4.86
N THR A 220 -14.56 9.74 5.34
CA THR A 220 -14.33 9.26 6.71
C THR A 220 -13.02 8.51 6.91
N CYS A 221 -12.37 8.02 5.84
CA CYS A 221 -11.03 7.43 5.93
C CYS A 221 -9.97 8.51 6.19
N SER A 222 -8.88 8.10 6.84
CA SER A 222 -7.78 9.02 7.16
C SER A 222 -7.10 9.61 5.93
N ARG A 223 -7.07 8.88 4.81
CA ARG A 223 -6.38 9.25 3.56
C ARG A 223 -4.86 9.38 3.72
N LEU A 224 -4.26 8.78 4.74
CA LEU A 224 -2.84 8.87 5.06
C LEU A 224 -1.96 7.84 4.35
N SER A 225 -2.56 6.87 3.65
CA SER A 225 -1.80 5.77 3.03
C SER A 225 -0.70 6.22 2.06
N PRO A 226 -0.87 7.23 1.17
CA PRO A 226 0.24 7.72 0.35
C PRO A 226 1.36 8.35 1.19
N HIS A 227 1.00 9.05 2.25
CA HIS A 227 1.97 9.68 3.15
C HIS A 227 2.79 8.66 3.94
N PHE A 228 2.23 7.49 4.25
CA PHE A 228 2.99 6.38 4.83
C PHE A 228 3.90 5.71 3.80
N SER A 229 3.43 5.54 2.55
CA SER A 229 4.22 4.94 1.47
C SER A 229 5.44 5.77 1.10
N PHE A 230 5.34 7.10 1.10
CA PHE A 230 6.46 8.00 0.82
C PHE A 230 7.15 8.53 2.09
N GLY A 231 6.65 8.16 3.26
CA GLY A 231 7.26 8.48 4.55
C GLY A 231 7.24 9.96 4.93
N THR A 232 6.32 10.77 4.38
CA THR A 232 6.10 12.16 4.79
C THR A 232 5.50 12.29 6.18
N LEU A 233 4.92 11.19 6.68
CA LEU A 233 4.43 10.99 8.04
C LEU A 233 4.85 9.60 8.53
N SER A 234 5.33 9.47 9.76
CA SER A 234 5.64 8.17 10.32
C SER A 234 4.39 7.46 10.87
N ILE A 235 4.41 6.12 10.87
CA ILE A 235 3.36 5.31 11.52
C ILE A 235 3.30 5.61 13.02
N ARG A 236 4.45 5.88 13.66
CA ARG A 236 4.56 6.23 15.08
C ARG A 236 3.83 7.52 15.39
N GLU A 237 4.05 8.57 14.59
CA GLU A 237 3.35 9.86 14.76
C GLU A 237 1.84 9.69 14.70
N ALA A 238 1.34 8.98 13.67
CA ALA A 238 -0.09 8.76 13.49
C ALA A 238 -0.71 7.93 14.62
N LEU A 239 -0.01 6.88 15.07
CA LEU A 239 -0.46 6.05 16.20
C LEU A 239 -0.54 6.86 17.48
N GLN A 240 0.54 7.57 17.84
CA GLN A 240 0.62 8.32 19.09
C GLN A 240 -0.37 9.48 19.11
N ALA A 241 -0.60 10.16 17.97
CA ALA A 241 -1.63 11.18 17.84
C ALA A 241 -3.05 10.60 18.05
N SER A 242 -3.35 9.42 17.44
CA SER A 242 -4.61 8.72 17.64
C SER A 242 -4.83 8.34 19.10
N GLU A 243 -3.82 7.81 19.77
CA GLU A 243 -3.92 7.48 21.19
C GLU A 243 -4.07 8.71 22.11
N ALA A 244 -3.36 9.79 21.80
CA ALA A 244 -3.52 11.05 22.52
C ALA A 244 -4.97 11.55 22.40
N ARG A 245 -5.53 11.53 21.19
CA ARG A 245 -6.94 11.88 20.94
C ARG A 245 -7.89 10.98 21.72
N ARG A 246 -7.61 9.68 21.79
CA ARG A 246 -8.44 8.69 22.49
C ARG A 246 -8.42 8.84 24.01
N ARG A 247 -7.38 9.46 24.58
CA ARG A 247 -7.30 9.78 26.02
C ARG A 247 -8.04 11.06 26.37
N ALA A 248 -8.32 11.92 25.41
CA ALA A 248 -9.10 13.14 25.61
C ALA A 248 -10.60 12.84 25.67
N PRO A 249 -11.42 13.70 26.31
CA PRO A 249 -12.86 13.60 26.25
C PRO A 249 -13.36 13.55 24.79
N MET A 250 -14.27 12.63 24.51
CA MET A 250 -14.78 12.45 23.15
C MET A 250 -16.25 12.00 23.14
N GLU A 251 -16.92 12.32 22.05
CA GLU A 251 -18.29 11.90 21.79
C GLU A 251 -18.36 10.40 21.41
N LYS A 252 -19.57 9.85 21.46
CA LYS A 252 -19.84 8.47 21.04
C LYS A 252 -19.41 8.24 19.59
N GLY A 253 -18.83 7.08 19.32
CA GLY A 253 -18.35 6.68 17.99
C GLY A 253 -16.85 6.80 17.83
N TRP A 254 -16.21 7.81 18.39
CA TRP A 254 -14.77 8.06 18.27
C TRP A 254 -13.90 6.90 18.75
N GLU A 255 -14.13 6.40 19.96
CA GLU A 255 -13.28 5.36 20.54
C GLU A 255 -13.18 4.12 19.65
N GLY A 256 -14.31 3.63 19.16
CA GLY A 256 -14.35 2.46 18.28
C GLY A 256 -13.66 2.71 16.93
N SER A 257 -13.80 3.93 16.39
CA SER A 257 -13.20 4.33 15.13
C SER A 257 -11.68 4.49 15.25
N LEU A 258 -11.19 5.14 16.31
CA LEU A 258 -9.76 5.29 16.58
C LEU A 258 -9.08 3.93 16.83
N ARG A 259 -9.70 3.04 17.61
CA ARG A 259 -9.19 1.65 17.79
C ARG A 259 -9.13 0.88 16.45
N ALA A 260 -10.13 1.05 15.59
CA ALA A 260 -10.09 0.46 14.25
C ALA A 260 -8.95 1.03 13.42
N PHE A 261 -8.71 2.34 13.45
CA PHE A 261 -7.58 3.00 12.77
C PHE A 261 -6.22 2.49 13.30
N GLU A 262 -6.01 2.48 14.62
CA GLU A 262 -4.80 1.95 15.27
C GLU A 262 -4.53 0.49 14.86
N SER A 263 -5.58 -0.32 14.77
CA SER A 263 -5.48 -1.69 14.24
C SER A 263 -4.98 -1.71 12.79
N ARG A 264 -5.41 -0.78 11.94
CA ARG A 264 -4.94 -0.70 10.54
C ARG A 264 -3.47 -0.28 10.44
N LEU A 265 -2.98 0.61 11.30
CA LEU A 265 -1.56 0.95 11.39
C LEU A 265 -0.70 -0.28 11.72
N ARG A 266 -1.18 -1.15 12.61
CA ARG A 266 -0.50 -2.42 12.89
C ARG A 266 -0.55 -3.38 11.70
N TRP A 267 -1.72 -3.47 11.01
CA TRP A 267 -1.86 -4.27 9.80
C TRP A 267 -0.94 -3.81 8.67
N HIS A 268 -0.72 -2.51 8.52
CA HIS A 268 0.24 -1.95 7.57
C HIS A 268 1.61 -2.65 7.70
N CYS A 269 2.23 -2.58 8.86
CA CYS A 269 3.52 -3.23 9.10
C CYS A 269 3.45 -4.78 9.00
N HIS A 270 2.31 -5.40 9.39
CA HIS A 270 2.14 -6.85 9.31
C HIS A 270 2.16 -7.35 7.86
N PHE A 271 1.55 -6.62 6.92
CA PHE A 271 1.57 -7.02 5.51
C PHE A 271 2.93 -6.78 4.88
N ILE A 272 3.57 -5.65 5.14
CA ILE A 272 4.92 -5.38 4.68
C ILE A 272 5.89 -6.46 5.17
N GLN A 273 5.76 -6.89 6.44
CA GLN A 273 6.57 -7.97 7.00
C GLN A 273 6.49 -9.27 6.20
N LYS A 274 5.39 -9.54 5.49
CA LYS A 274 5.28 -10.76 4.67
C LYS A 274 6.24 -10.73 3.48
N LEU A 275 6.32 -9.59 2.80
CA LEU A 275 7.24 -9.40 1.68
C LEU A 275 8.70 -9.34 2.16
N GLU A 276 8.98 -8.71 3.30
CA GLU A 276 10.31 -8.70 3.92
C GLU A 276 10.79 -10.12 4.27
N ASP A 277 9.89 -10.97 4.80
CA ASP A 277 10.21 -12.37 5.15
C ASP A 277 10.32 -13.26 3.90
N GLU A 278 9.67 -12.90 2.79
CA GLU A 278 9.61 -13.68 1.54
C GLU A 278 9.45 -12.77 0.31
N PRO A 279 10.54 -12.20 -0.22
CA PRO A 279 10.51 -11.32 -1.39
C PRO A 279 9.87 -11.97 -2.64
N GLU A 280 9.93 -13.28 -2.76
CA GLU A 280 9.32 -14.04 -3.86
C GLU A 280 7.79 -13.87 -3.97
N ILE A 281 7.11 -13.39 -2.93
CA ILE A 281 5.66 -13.08 -2.95
C ILE A 281 5.30 -12.08 -4.06
N GLU A 282 6.23 -11.22 -4.46
CA GLU A 282 6.05 -10.30 -5.58
C GLU A 282 5.89 -11.03 -6.93
N PHE A 283 6.53 -12.18 -7.09
CA PHE A 283 6.68 -12.86 -8.37
C PHE A 283 5.93 -14.18 -8.46
N ARG A 284 5.75 -14.88 -7.35
CA ARG A 284 5.19 -16.24 -7.28
C ARG A 284 4.02 -16.32 -6.33
N ASN A 285 3.19 -17.35 -6.51
CA ASN A 285 2.13 -17.64 -5.57
C ASN A 285 2.71 -17.93 -4.17
N MET A 286 2.17 -17.27 -3.13
CA MET A 286 2.56 -17.55 -1.74
C MET A 286 2.39 -19.02 -1.37
N HIS A 287 1.47 -19.70 -2.03
CA HIS A 287 1.21 -21.12 -1.85
C HIS A 287 1.39 -21.86 -3.20
N ALA A 288 2.49 -22.56 -3.35
CA ALA A 288 2.93 -23.16 -4.61
C ALA A 288 1.94 -24.16 -5.25
N ALA A 289 0.96 -24.70 -4.50
CA ALA A 289 -0.06 -25.55 -5.11
C ALA A 289 -1.00 -24.81 -6.08
N TYR A 290 -0.93 -23.49 -6.15
CA TYR A 290 -1.68 -22.66 -7.11
C TYR A 290 -0.88 -22.31 -8.37
N ASP A 291 0.39 -22.73 -8.46
CA ASP A 291 1.21 -22.51 -9.65
C ASP A 291 0.62 -23.28 -10.83
N GLY A 292 0.61 -22.67 -12.02
CA GLY A 292 -0.02 -23.21 -13.21
C GLY A 292 -1.55 -23.11 -13.25
N LEU A 293 -2.20 -22.49 -12.24
CA LEU A 293 -3.66 -22.43 -12.19
C LEU A 293 -4.26 -21.46 -13.21
N ARG A 294 -3.60 -20.33 -13.47
CA ARG A 294 -4.09 -19.23 -14.32
C ARG A 294 -3.04 -18.67 -15.29
N GLU A 295 -1.81 -19.10 -15.16
CA GLU A 295 -0.66 -18.54 -15.87
C GLU A 295 -0.76 -18.72 -17.39
N ASP A 296 -1.26 -19.88 -17.84
CA ASP A 296 -1.33 -20.25 -19.27
C ASP A 296 -2.64 -19.81 -19.97
N SER A 297 -3.51 -19.06 -19.28
CA SER A 297 -4.86 -18.75 -19.78
C SER A 297 -5.22 -17.27 -19.66
N PHE A 298 -4.28 -16.36 -19.97
CA PHE A 298 -4.53 -14.93 -19.91
C PHE A 298 -5.47 -14.48 -21.04
N ASP A 299 -6.61 -13.90 -20.67
CA ASP A 299 -7.60 -13.35 -21.59
C ASP A 299 -7.43 -11.82 -21.67
N ALA A 300 -6.76 -11.36 -22.73
CA ALA A 300 -6.48 -9.94 -22.93
C ALA A 300 -7.75 -9.09 -23.08
N ALA A 301 -8.80 -9.62 -23.71
CA ALA A 301 -10.06 -8.89 -23.89
C ALA A 301 -10.75 -8.63 -22.53
N ARG A 302 -10.79 -9.65 -21.67
CA ARG A 302 -11.33 -9.50 -20.30
C ARG A 302 -10.48 -8.57 -19.46
N PHE A 303 -9.15 -8.64 -19.60
CA PHE A 303 -8.25 -7.73 -18.90
C PHE A 303 -8.50 -6.29 -19.33
N THR A 304 -8.60 -6.03 -20.65
CA THR A 304 -8.88 -4.69 -21.18
C THR A 304 -10.22 -4.18 -20.68
N ALA A 305 -11.28 -4.97 -20.77
CA ALA A 305 -12.59 -4.56 -20.28
C ALA A 305 -12.60 -4.23 -18.78
N TRP A 306 -11.84 -4.99 -17.98
CA TRP A 306 -11.71 -4.73 -16.54
C TRP A 306 -10.86 -3.49 -16.27
N SER A 307 -9.74 -3.32 -16.95
CA SER A 307 -8.82 -2.19 -16.73
C SER A 307 -9.39 -0.86 -17.20
N GLU A 308 -10.26 -0.87 -18.19
CA GLU A 308 -10.95 0.32 -18.70
C GLU A 308 -12.31 0.60 -18.02
N GLY A 309 -12.77 -0.32 -17.16
CA GLY A 309 -14.06 -0.16 -16.47
C GLY A 309 -15.25 -0.21 -17.43
N ILE A 310 -15.26 -1.22 -18.30
CA ILE A 310 -16.32 -1.50 -19.30
C ILE A 310 -16.76 -2.99 -19.27
N THR A 311 -16.78 -3.57 -18.08
CA THR A 311 -17.11 -4.99 -17.90
C THR A 311 -18.60 -5.28 -18.03
N GLY A 312 -19.47 -4.27 -18.02
CA GLY A 312 -20.91 -4.41 -17.94
C GLY A 312 -21.42 -4.69 -16.51
N PHE A 313 -20.53 -4.63 -15.50
CA PHE A 313 -20.88 -4.68 -14.09
C PHE A 313 -20.66 -3.27 -13.48
N PRO A 314 -21.72 -2.47 -13.29
CA PRO A 314 -21.59 -1.04 -12.99
C PRO A 314 -20.69 -0.73 -11.80
N PHE A 315 -20.75 -1.53 -10.75
CA PHE A 315 -19.99 -1.24 -9.54
C PHE A 315 -18.49 -1.58 -9.68
N ILE A 316 -18.15 -2.57 -10.50
CA ILE A 316 -16.77 -2.86 -10.90
C ILE A 316 -16.24 -1.70 -11.74
N ASP A 317 -17.01 -1.29 -12.76
CA ASP A 317 -16.64 -0.24 -13.69
C ASP A 317 -16.50 1.11 -13.00
N ALA A 318 -17.44 1.46 -12.12
CA ALA A 318 -17.37 2.67 -11.30
C ALA A 318 -16.13 2.69 -10.40
N CYS A 319 -15.78 1.58 -9.77
CA CYS A 319 -14.59 1.48 -8.93
C CYS A 319 -13.30 1.65 -9.75
N MET A 320 -13.23 1.03 -10.93
CA MET A 320 -12.06 1.14 -11.80
C MET A 320 -11.89 2.58 -12.32
N ARG A 321 -12.96 3.18 -12.84
CA ARG A 321 -12.95 4.58 -13.32
C ARG A 321 -12.61 5.55 -12.18
N SER A 322 -13.15 5.32 -10.99
CA SER A 322 -12.84 6.13 -9.80
C SER A 322 -11.38 6.07 -9.42
N VAL A 323 -10.76 4.87 -9.35
CA VAL A 323 -9.34 4.77 -9.01
C VAL A 323 -8.43 5.33 -10.10
N THR A 324 -8.80 5.20 -11.35
CA THR A 324 -8.08 5.83 -12.46
C THR A 324 -8.04 7.35 -12.29
N ALA A 325 -9.17 7.98 -12.00
CA ALA A 325 -9.28 9.44 -11.87
C ALA A 325 -8.77 9.99 -10.53
N THR A 326 -8.73 9.20 -9.46
CA THR A 326 -8.42 9.71 -8.10
C THR A 326 -7.19 9.12 -7.44
N GLY A 327 -6.68 8.00 -7.97
CA GLY A 327 -5.56 7.28 -7.37
C GLY A 327 -5.88 6.58 -6.06
N TRP A 328 -7.17 6.51 -5.65
CA TRP A 328 -7.56 5.95 -4.37
C TRP A 328 -8.89 5.20 -4.42
N LEU A 329 -8.97 4.14 -3.66
CA LEU A 329 -10.20 3.43 -3.29
C LEU A 329 -10.10 2.96 -1.84
N ASN A 330 -11.24 2.81 -1.18
CA ASN A 330 -11.30 2.14 0.12
C ASN A 330 -11.00 0.64 -0.02
N PHE A 331 -10.56 0.03 1.08
CA PHE A 331 -10.06 -1.35 1.09
C PHE A 331 -11.04 -2.39 0.52
N ARG A 332 -12.34 -2.29 0.86
CA ARG A 332 -13.36 -3.23 0.37
C ARG A 332 -13.47 -3.23 -1.15
N MET A 333 -13.41 -2.06 -1.78
CA MET A 333 -13.50 -1.95 -3.24
C MET A 333 -12.23 -2.45 -3.92
N ARG A 334 -11.05 -2.21 -3.35
CA ARG A 334 -9.79 -2.83 -3.83
C ARG A 334 -9.88 -4.35 -3.81
N ALA A 335 -10.36 -4.91 -2.70
CA ALA A 335 -10.55 -6.35 -2.54
C ALA A 335 -11.55 -6.92 -3.56
N MET A 336 -12.63 -6.20 -3.83
CA MET A 336 -13.65 -6.59 -4.82
C MET A 336 -13.07 -6.57 -6.25
N LEU A 337 -12.33 -5.53 -6.65
CA LEU A 337 -11.69 -5.45 -7.97
C LEU A 337 -10.77 -6.64 -8.23
N MET A 338 -9.87 -6.97 -7.27
CA MET A 338 -8.98 -8.13 -7.38
C MET A 338 -9.74 -9.44 -7.38
N SER A 339 -10.73 -9.60 -6.52
CA SER A 339 -11.57 -10.80 -6.47
C SER A 339 -12.33 -11.01 -7.78
N PHE A 340 -12.91 -9.96 -8.36
CA PHE A 340 -13.62 -10.04 -9.62
C PHE A 340 -12.69 -10.46 -10.77
N ALA A 341 -11.53 -9.80 -10.90
CA ALA A 341 -10.54 -10.15 -11.91
C ALA A 341 -10.09 -11.62 -11.79
N SER A 342 -9.80 -12.07 -10.57
CA SER A 342 -9.21 -13.40 -10.36
C SER A 342 -10.21 -14.55 -10.37
N TYR A 343 -11.45 -14.34 -9.91
CA TYR A 343 -12.45 -15.42 -9.85
C TYR A 343 -13.45 -15.37 -11.02
N HIS A 344 -13.99 -14.19 -11.32
CA HIS A 344 -15.02 -14.07 -12.35
C HIS A 344 -14.42 -14.04 -13.75
N LEU A 345 -13.32 -13.28 -13.94
CA LEU A 345 -12.63 -13.21 -15.23
C LEU A 345 -11.53 -14.25 -15.39
N TRP A 346 -11.16 -14.95 -14.32
CA TRP A 346 -10.11 -15.98 -14.30
C TRP A 346 -8.73 -15.47 -14.73
N LEU A 347 -8.44 -14.17 -14.44
CA LEU A 347 -7.16 -13.54 -14.76
C LEU A 347 -6.11 -13.85 -13.70
N HIS A 348 -4.85 -13.96 -14.14
CA HIS A 348 -3.72 -14.13 -13.23
C HIS A 348 -3.55 -12.88 -12.35
N TRP A 349 -3.30 -13.11 -11.05
CA TRP A 349 -3.25 -12.02 -10.07
C TRP A 349 -2.13 -11.02 -10.32
N ARG A 350 -0.99 -11.47 -10.87
CA ARG A 350 0.18 -10.60 -11.03
C ARG A 350 -0.08 -9.50 -12.06
N GLU A 351 -0.64 -9.83 -13.21
CA GLU A 351 -0.96 -8.84 -14.27
C GLU A 351 -1.98 -7.81 -13.78
N THR A 352 -3.02 -8.28 -13.09
CA THR A 352 -4.06 -7.40 -12.54
C THR A 352 -3.55 -6.56 -11.38
N SER A 353 -2.64 -7.09 -10.54
CA SER A 353 -2.02 -6.33 -9.48
C SER A 353 -1.05 -5.27 -9.98
N LEU A 354 -0.25 -5.54 -11.02
CA LEU A 354 0.63 -4.54 -11.65
C LEU A 354 -0.17 -3.37 -12.22
N HIS A 355 -1.32 -3.64 -12.84
CA HIS A 355 -2.22 -2.58 -13.30
C HIS A 355 -2.71 -1.72 -12.13
N LEU A 356 -3.21 -2.33 -11.06
CA LEU A 356 -3.67 -1.61 -9.87
C LEU A 356 -2.53 -0.89 -9.12
N ALA A 357 -1.31 -1.46 -9.10
CA ALA A 357 -0.14 -0.81 -8.52
C ALA A 357 0.09 0.56 -9.15
N ARG A 358 0.04 0.65 -10.48
CA ARG A 358 0.19 1.93 -11.21
C ARG A 358 -0.93 2.93 -10.93
N LEU A 359 -2.14 2.43 -10.62
CA LEU A 359 -3.30 3.29 -10.35
C LEU A 359 -3.36 3.80 -8.90
N PHE A 360 -2.85 3.06 -7.92
CA PHE A 360 -2.89 3.48 -6.52
C PHE A 360 -1.76 4.44 -6.17
N THR A 361 -2.07 5.72 -5.88
CA THR A 361 -1.07 6.70 -5.40
C THR A 361 -0.35 6.22 -4.13
N ASP A 362 -1.02 5.40 -3.33
CA ASP A 362 -0.51 4.80 -2.08
C ASP A 362 0.10 3.40 -2.28
N TYR A 363 0.60 3.10 -3.48
CA TYR A 363 1.23 1.82 -3.75
C TYR A 363 2.36 1.52 -2.75
N GLU A 364 2.20 0.42 -2.02
CA GLU A 364 3.16 -0.13 -1.08
C GLU A 364 3.33 -1.61 -1.38
N PRO A 365 4.48 -2.04 -1.94
CA PRO A 365 4.67 -3.41 -2.46
C PRO A 365 4.29 -4.51 -1.48
N GLY A 366 4.72 -4.40 -0.21
CA GLY A 366 4.46 -5.41 0.81
C GLY A 366 2.99 -5.57 1.17
N ILE A 367 2.22 -4.48 1.14
CA ILE A 367 0.77 -4.51 1.34
C ILE A 367 0.11 -5.01 0.06
N HIS A 368 0.50 -4.44 -1.07
CA HIS A 368 -0.16 -4.65 -2.36
C HIS A 368 -0.12 -6.11 -2.82
N TYR A 369 1.06 -6.71 -2.94
CA TYR A 369 1.20 -8.10 -3.40
C TYR A 369 0.61 -9.09 -2.40
N ALA A 370 0.79 -8.89 -1.10
CA ALA A 370 0.18 -9.73 -0.09
C ALA A 370 -1.35 -9.70 -0.13
N GLN A 371 -1.95 -8.54 -0.38
CA GLN A 371 -3.40 -8.37 -0.52
C GLN A 371 -3.91 -8.90 -1.85
N ALA A 372 -3.23 -8.63 -2.96
CA ALA A 372 -3.59 -9.16 -4.27
C ALA A 372 -3.70 -10.68 -4.24
N GLN A 373 -2.70 -11.36 -3.69
CA GLN A 373 -2.72 -12.81 -3.53
C GLN A 373 -3.81 -13.31 -2.58
N MET A 374 -4.07 -12.58 -1.49
CA MET A 374 -5.14 -12.93 -0.57
C MET A 374 -6.52 -12.86 -1.25
N GLN A 375 -6.77 -11.83 -2.04
CA GLN A 375 -8.04 -11.63 -2.74
C GLN A 375 -8.19 -12.53 -3.98
N SER A 376 -7.10 -12.98 -4.58
CA SER A 376 -7.10 -13.96 -5.69
C SER A 376 -7.12 -15.41 -5.24
N GLY A 377 -7.02 -15.67 -3.92
CA GLY A 377 -7.11 -17.00 -3.33
C GLY A 377 -5.86 -17.85 -3.43
N THR A 378 -4.69 -17.26 -3.70
CA THR A 378 -3.41 -17.96 -3.90
C THR A 378 -2.56 -18.08 -2.63
N THR A 379 -3.05 -17.58 -1.48
CA THR A 379 -2.35 -17.72 -0.19
C THR A 379 -2.54 -19.07 0.50
N GLY A 380 -3.60 -19.81 0.14
CA GLY A 380 -3.92 -21.13 0.69
C GLY A 380 -4.40 -21.16 2.15
N ILE A 381 -4.23 -20.08 2.90
CA ILE A 381 -4.50 -20.00 4.34
C ILE A 381 -5.72 -19.13 4.69
N ASN A 382 -6.20 -18.34 3.75
CA ASN A 382 -7.37 -17.49 3.96
C ASN A 382 -8.63 -18.15 3.40
N THR A 383 -9.79 -17.80 3.98
CA THR A 383 -11.07 -18.16 3.38
C THR A 383 -11.21 -17.47 2.04
N MET A 384 -11.64 -18.20 1.01
CA MET A 384 -11.94 -17.62 -0.29
C MET A 384 -13.15 -16.69 -0.17
N ARG A 385 -12.99 -15.46 -0.61
CA ARG A 385 -14.05 -14.45 -0.65
C ARG A 385 -14.31 -14.08 -2.09
N ILE A 386 -15.32 -14.68 -2.69
CA ILE A 386 -15.77 -14.33 -4.03
C ILE A 386 -16.89 -13.32 -3.88
N TYR A 387 -16.57 -12.06 -4.11
CA TYR A 387 -17.54 -10.97 -3.98
C TYR A 387 -18.57 -11.03 -5.11
N ASN A 388 -19.85 -10.96 -4.77
CA ASN A 388 -20.90 -10.75 -5.77
C ASN A 388 -20.98 -9.25 -6.08
N PRO A 389 -20.65 -8.80 -7.31
CA PRO A 389 -20.57 -7.37 -7.63
C PRO A 389 -21.89 -6.63 -7.50
N VAL A 390 -23.02 -7.28 -7.84
CA VAL A 390 -24.36 -6.67 -7.70
C VAL A 390 -24.74 -6.49 -6.24
N LYS A 391 -24.50 -7.53 -5.41
CA LYS A 391 -24.76 -7.42 -3.97
C LYS A 391 -23.87 -6.34 -3.32
N GLN A 392 -22.57 -6.25 -3.68
CA GLN A 392 -21.71 -5.19 -3.17
C GLN A 392 -22.20 -3.80 -3.59
N SER A 393 -22.68 -3.66 -4.82
CA SER A 393 -23.28 -2.42 -5.31
C SER A 393 -24.48 -1.98 -4.45
N GLN A 394 -25.42 -2.88 -4.23
CA GLN A 394 -26.61 -2.63 -3.42
C GLN A 394 -26.29 -2.34 -1.95
N ASP A 395 -25.33 -3.08 -1.36
CA ASP A 395 -24.94 -2.93 0.05
C ASP A 395 -24.14 -1.64 0.32
N GLN A 396 -23.32 -1.18 -0.65
CA GLN A 396 -22.35 -0.10 -0.43
C GLN A 396 -22.70 1.23 -1.12
N ASP A 397 -23.64 1.20 -2.06
CA ASP A 397 -24.17 2.36 -2.80
C ASP A 397 -25.67 2.14 -3.09
N PRO A 398 -26.53 1.95 -2.07
CA PRO A 398 -27.93 1.55 -2.26
C PRO A 398 -28.71 2.49 -3.15
N ASP A 399 -28.42 3.78 -3.12
CA ASP A 399 -29.10 4.81 -3.90
C ASP A 399 -28.47 5.03 -5.29
N GLY A 400 -27.37 4.35 -5.62
CA GLY A 400 -26.66 4.47 -6.89
C GLY A 400 -25.97 5.83 -7.10
N VAL A 401 -25.59 6.52 -6.03
CA VAL A 401 -24.92 7.83 -6.10
C VAL A 401 -23.51 7.69 -6.69
N PHE A 402 -22.76 6.69 -6.22
CA PHE A 402 -21.43 6.39 -6.73
C PHE A 402 -21.49 5.91 -8.20
N LEU A 403 -22.49 5.09 -8.52
CA LEU A 403 -22.72 4.63 -9.89
C LEU A 403 -23.00 5.80 -10.83
N ARG A 404 -23.92 6.71 -10.47
CA ARG A 404 -24.25 7.87 -11.30
C ARG A 404 -23.08 8.81 -11.53
N LYS A 405 -22.18 8.93 -10.52
CA LYS A 405 -20.95 9.75 -10.64
C LYS A 405 -19.97 9.16 -11.64
N TRP A 406 -19.74 7.83 -11.61
CA TRP A 406 -18.66 7.20 -12.34
C TRP A 406 -19.06 6.41 -13.59
N VAL A 407 -20.37 6.17 -13.75
CA VAL A 407 -20.95 5.48 -14.93
C VAL A 407 -22.12 6.34 -15.46
N PRO A 408 -21.82 7.51 -16.04
CA PRO A 408 -22.85 8.46 -16.47
C PRO A 408 -23.79 7.89 -17.53
N GLU A 409 -23.36 6.87 -18.28
CA GLU A 409 -24.18 6.21 -19.30
C GLU A 409 -25.48 5.61 -18.74
N ILE A 410 -25.48 5.21 -17.46
CA ILE A 410 -26.67 4.64 -16.79
C ILE A 410 -27.26 5.57 -15.72
N ALA A 411 -26.80 6.82 -15.63
CA ALA A 411 -27.25 7.76 -14.59
C ALA A 411 -28.77 8.06 -14.64
N HIS A 412 -29.37 7.91 -15.82
CA HIS A 412 -30.80 8.11 -16.04
C HIS A 412 -31.68 6.97 -15.50
N LEU A 413 -31.08 5.81 -15.20
CA LEU A 413 -31.84 4.65 -14.72
C LEU A 413 -32.39 4.87 -13.29
N PRO A 414 -33.60 4.36 -13.02
CA PRO A 414 -34.13 4.35 -11.65
C PRO A 414 -33.26 3.46 -10.74
N THR A 415 -33.25 3.76 -9.45
CA THR A 415 -32.38 3.13 -8.45
C THR A 415 -32.46 1.61 -8.43
N HIS A 416 -33.64 1.02 -8.64
CA HIS A 416 -33.81 -0.43 -8.64
C HIS A 416 -33.20 -1.14 -9.88
N LEU A 417 -32.90 -0.41 -10.97
CA LEU A 417 -32.29 -0.94 -12.19
C LEU A 417 -30.81 -0.55 -12.35
N ILE A 418 -30.35 0.50 -11.69
CA ILE A 418 -28.98 1.02 -11.89
C ILE A 418 -27.89 -0.01 -11.51
N HIS A 419 -28.20 -0.92 -10.60
CA HIS A 419 -27.27 -2.00 -10.18
C HIS A 419 -27.25 -3.19 -11.15
N THR A 420 -28.25 -3.28 -12.03
CA THR A 420 -28.44 -4.37 -13.00
C THR A 420 -28.98 -3.82 -14.32
N PRO A 421 -28.25 -2.92 -15.00
CA PRO A 421 -28.75 -2.21 -16.18
C PRO A 421 -29.14 -3.12 -17.35
N TRP A 422 -28.61 -4.33 -17.41
CA TRP A 422 -29.01 -5.33 -18.41
C TRP A 422 -30.47 -5.81 -18.27
N ALA A 423 -31.14 -5.50 -17.15
CA ALA A 423 -32.56 -5.74 -16.95
C ALA A 423 -33.43 -4.54 -17.37
N ALA A 424 -32.83 -3.40 -17.70
CA ALA A 424 -33.55 -2.19 -18.11
C ALA A 424 -33.97 -2.30 -19.58
N PRO A 425 -35.16 -1.76 -19.95
CA PRO A 425 -35.58 -1.68 -21.35
C PRO A 425 -34.65 -0.84 -22.22
N ASP A 426 -34.07 0.20 -21.63
CA ASP A 426 -33.07 1.07 -22.24
C ASP A 426 -31.95 1.33 -21.25
N LYS A 427 -30.77 0.81 -21.54
CA LYS A 427 -29.52 1.01 -20.79
C LYS A 427 -28.55 1.97 -21.48
N GLY A 428 -29.00 2.66 -22.52
CA GLY A 428 -28.16 3.50 -23.35
C GLY A 428 -27.02 2.69 -24.02
N GLN A 429 -25.84 3.27 -24.07
CA GLN A 429 -24.64 2.65 -24.67
C GLN A 429 -23.85 1.80 -23.67
N TYR A 430 -24.33 1.60 -22.45
CA TYR A 430 -23.62 0.80 -21.47
C TYR A 430 -23.53 -0.68 -21.89
N PRO A 431 -22.35 -1.33 -21.82
CA PRO A 431 -22.17 -2.68 -22.33
C PRO A 431 -22.98 -3.74 -21.56
N ASP A 432 -23.21 -4.88 -22.20
CA ASP A 432 -23.69 -6.07 -21.51
C ASP A 432 -22.60 -6.68 -20.64
N PRO A 433 -22.96 -7.42 -19.58
CA PRO A 433 -22.01 -8.15 -18.77
C PRO A 433 -21.15 -9.10 -19.63
N ILE A 434 -19.82 -8.93 -19.58
CA ILE A 434 -18.87 -9.75 -20.36
C ILE A 434 -18.81 -11.21 -19.92
N ILE A 435 -19.41 -11.54 -18.78
CA ILE A 435 -19.53 -12.92 -18.26
C ILE A 435 -20.89 -13.13 -17.57
N ASN A 436 -21.29 -14.38 -17.45
CA ASN A 436 -22.35 -14.76 -16.53
C ASN A 436 -21.78 -14.93 -15.12
N GLU A 437 -22.13 -14.02 -14.18
CA GLU A 437 -21.58 -13.96 -12.81
C GLU A 437 -21.74 -15.29 -12.08
N HIS A 438 -22.95 -15.82 -12.03
CA HIS A 438 -23.25 -17.03 -11.28
C HIS A 438 -22.45 -18.24 -11.79
N ARG A 439 -22.36 -18.41 -13.12
CA ARG A 439 -21.59 -19.49 -13.74
C ARG A 439 -20.10 -19.34 -13.49
N ALA A 440 -19.56 -18.13 -13.68
CA ALA A 440 -18.14 -17.84 -13.46
C ALA A 440 -17.74 -18.10 -12.01
N ARG A 441 -18.51 -17.57 -11.05
CA ARG A 441 -18.31 -17.78 -9.61
C ARG A 441 -18.32 -19.27 -9.24
N LYS A 442 -19.28 -20.03 -9.75
CA LYS A 442 -19.38 -21.48 -9.49
C LYS A 442 -18.16 -22.23 -10.01
N ILE A 443 -17.76 -21.97 -11.28
CA ILE A 443 -16.58 -22.60 -11.88
C ILE A 443 -15.32 -22.31 -11.07
N ALA A 444 -15.11 -21.04 -10.69
CA ALA A 444 -13.97 -20.64 -9.89
C ALA A 444 -13.94 -21.33 -8.52
N ALA A 445 -15.09 -21.34 -7.83
CA ALA A 445 -15.24 -22.01 -6.54
C ALA A 445 -14.91 -23.52 -6.65
N ASP A 446 -15.49 -24.22 -7.61
CA ASP A 446 -15.30 -25.65 -7.82
C ASP A 446 -13.81 -26.00 -8.07
N ARG A 447 -13.14 -25.24 -8.96
CA ARG A 447 -11.71 -25.41 -9.25
C ARG A 447 -10.84 -25.26 -7.98
N LEU A 448 -11.07 -24.18 -7.22
CA LEU A 448 -10.26 -23.89 -6.05
C LEU A 448 -10.55 -24.81 -4.87
N TYR A 449 -11.81 -25.20 -4.65
CA TYR A 449 -12.15 -26.17 -3.60
C TYR A 449 -11.61 -27.57 -3.92
N SER A 450 -11.58 -27.97 -5.20
CA SER A 450 -10.97 -29.23 -5.60
C SER A 450 -9.48 -29.25 -5.28
N LEU A 451 -8.76 -28.16 -5.59
CA LEU A 451 -7.33 -28.02 -5.27
C LEU A 451 -7.08 -28.08 -3.77
N ARG A 452 -7.89 -27.39 -2.95
CA ARG A 452 -7.75 -27.36 -1.50
C ARG A 452 -7.96 -28.69 -0.79
N LYS A 453 -8.63 -29.66 -1.42
CA LYS A 453 -8.83 -31.01 -0.90
C LYS A 453 -7.58 -31.88 -1.00
N THR A 454 -6.61 -31.53 -1.85
CA THR A 454 -5.42 -32.33 -2.13
C THR A 454 -4.48 -32.39 -0.89
N THR A 455 -3.76 -33.50 -0.75
CA THR A 455 -2.77 -33.68 0.32
C THR A 455 -1.60 -32.71 0.19
N THR A 456 -1.17 -32.43 -1.04
CA THR A 456 -0.13 -31.44 -1.36
C THR A 456 -0.50 -30.07 -0.84
N HIS A 457 -1.74 -29.59 -1.13
CA HIS A 457 -2.21 -28.30 -0.64
C HIS A 457 -2.16 -28.23 0.89
N LYS A 458 -2.65 -29.25 1.60
CA LYS A 458 -2.68 -29.27 3.06
C LYS A 458 -1.28 -29.21 3.69
N ARG A 459 -0.31 -29.90 3.09
CA ARG A 459 1.09 -29.87 3.57
C ARG A 459 1.69 -28.47 3.41
N ILE A 460 1.60 -27.87 2.22
CA ILE A 460 2.13 -26.54 1.95
C ILE A 460 1.43 -25.47 2.80
N ALA A 461 0.10 -25.57 3.00
CA ALA A 461 -0.64 -24.64 3.84
C ALA A 461 -0.07 -24.56 5.27
N GLY A 462 0.39 -25.68 5.83
CA GLY A 462 1.06 -25.70 7.13
C GLY A 462 2.36 -24.88 7.16
N GLU A 463 3.12 -24.89 6.08
CA GLU A 463 4.36 -24.10 5.94
C GLU A 463 4.04 -22.60 5.84
N VAL A 464 3.07 -22.23 4.99
CA VAL A 464 2.61 -20.84 4.82
C VAL A 464 2.06 -20.29 6.14
N VAL A 465 1.28 -21.07 6.90
CA VAL A 465 0.79 -20.67 8.24
C VAL A 465 1.95 -20.38 9.18
N ARG A 466 2.95 -21.26 9.23
CA ARG A 466 4.12 -21.04 10.11
C ARG A 466 4.86 -19.75 9.76
N LYS A 467 4.97 -19.41 8.47
CA LYS A 467 5.74 -18.25 8.01
C LYS A 467 4.95 -16.94 8.07
N HIS A 468 3.68 -16.95 7.67
CA HIS A 468 2.91 -15.74 7.38
C HIS A 468 1.67 -15.48 8.23
N ALA A 469 1.20 -16.45 9.02
CA ALA A 469 0.01 -16.25 9.83
C ALA A 469 0.26 -15.25 10.98
N SER A 470 -0.79 -14.50 11.31
CA SER A 470 -0.77 -13.64 12.50
C SER A 470 -0.62 -14.49 13.77
N ARG A 471 0.23 -14.02 14.69
CA ARG A 471 0.45 -14.60 16.02
C ARG A 471 -0.37 -13.90 17.10
N ALA A 472 -1.40 -13.16 16.76
CA ALA A 472 -2.32 -12.63 17.76
C ALA A 472 -2.98 -13.82 18.48
N ALA A 473 -2.96 -13.81 19.83
CA ALA A 473 -3.65 -14.84 20.60
C ALA A 473 -5.14 -14.86 20.23
N PRO A 474 -5.75 -16.05 20.07
CA PRO A 474 -7.18 -16.12 19.83
C PRO A 474 -7.92 -15.46 21.00
N PRO A 475 -9.04 -14.77 20.76
CA PRO A 475 -9.84 -14.21 21.84
C PRO A 475 -10.20 -15.32 22.82
N ARG A 476 -10.03 -15.07 24.13
CA ARG A 476 -10.43 -16.02 25.17
C ARG A 476 -11.91 -16.36 24.97
N ARG A 477 -12.19 -17.57 24.53
CA ARG A 477 -13.56 -18.09 24.42
C ARG A 477 -14.21 -18.07 25.80
N HIS A 478 -15.22 -17.26 25.98
CA HIS A 478 -16.23 -17.53 27.00
C HIS A 478 -16.84 -18.87 26.61
N ARG A 479 -16.71 -19.86 27.52
CA ARG A 479 -17.37 -21.15 27.40
C ARG A 479 -18.89 -20.92 27.45
N SER A 480 -19.53 -20.91 26.31
CA SER A 480 -20.94 -21.27 26.17
C SER A 480 -20.98 -22.62 25.44
N SER A 481 -21.61 -23.56 26.06
CA SER A 481 -21.83 -24.94 25.59
C SER A 481 -22.64 -24.93 24.29
N GLY A 482 -22.15 -25.60 23.25
CA GLY A 482 -22.96 -26.04 22.13
C GLY A 482 -22.45 -25.69 20.75
N LYS A 483 -21.94 -26.72 20.07
CA LYS A 483 -21.63 -26.90 18.63
C LYS A 483 -20.30 -26.35 18.13
N GLU A 484 -19.42 -27.29 17.86
CA GLU A 484 -18.18 -27.14 17.11
C GLU A 484 -18.47 -26.67 15.67
N THR A 485 -17.89 -25.53 15.30
CA THR A 485 -17.47 -25.25 13.93
C THR A 485 -16.07 -24.67 14.01
N ALA A 486 -15.11 -25.45 13.56
CA ALA A 486 -13.70 -25.07 13.49
C ALA A 486 -13.51 -24.06 12.38
N SER A 487 -13.21 -22.82 12.70
CA SER A 487 -12.32 -21.96 11.93
C SER A 487 -11.83 -20.83 12.81
N ALA A 488 -10.54 -20.85 13.18
CA ALA A 488 -9.86 -19.69 13.75
C ALA A 488 -9.71 -18.65 12.64
N GLN A 489 -10.76 -17.92 12.39
CA GLN A 489 -10.84 -16.87 11.43
C GLN A 489 -10.78 -15.56 12.20
N PHE A 490 -9.70 -14.79 11.99
CA PHE A 490 -9.76 -13.36 12.24
C PHE A 490 -10.80 -12.80 11.28
N GLU A 491 -12.00 -12.61 11.75
CA GLU A 491 -12.95 -11.75 11.10
C GLU A 491 -12.28 -10.36 11.04
N LEU A 492 -11.89 -9.95 9.84
CA LEU A 492 -11.87 -8.55 9.51
C LEU A 492 -13.33 -8.14 9.68
N ASP A 493 -13.69 -7.57 10.83
CA ASP A 493 -14.92 -6.78 10.95
C ASP A 493 -14.78 -5.61 9.96
N LEU A 494 -15.25 -5.86 8.74
CA LEU A 494 -15.41 -4.89 7.66
C LEU A 494 -16.86 -4.43 7.67
#